data_ef292d77a6f9abcd8e43171a7e0f6712
#
_entry.id   ef292d77a6f9abcd8e43171a7e0f6712
#
_cell.length_a   1.000
_cell.length_b   1.000
_cell.length_c   1.000
_cell.angle_alpha   90.00
_cell.angle_beta   90.00
_cell.angle_gamma   90.00
#
_symmetry.space_group_name_H-M   'P 1'
#
loop_
_entity.id
_entity.type
_entity.pdbx_description
1 polymer ?
#
loop_
_entity_poly.entity_id
_entity_poly.type
_entity_poly.pdbx_seq_one_letter_code
_entity_poly.pdbx_strand_id
1 'polypeptide(L)'
;MTIMNDKTREFVAMHRDEDVRELALKAKRVEGLDLSLALDQIAGWQIASKKLPQWASCEGIIYPPHISMEQCSSQFTAQYKSEIAQTLLASAATVRARVSDSAESDTLVAKRAMVDLTGGFGVDFSYLARGFSQATYVERQRHLCDLAEHNMAALGLAQARIVCDDGVEYLDNMDPVDLIYIDPARRDEHGARTYAIEDCTPNVLELRDLLLAKSQCTLVKLSPMLDWRKAVADFDGAVREVHIVATGNECKELLLVLGRPAQADARDGVDGAGSHRRPAAHAHMGQMDIRARQTSNDKTPLARTRVEQMNGGMALADTVGSFDGESKAERTVAASHDGRYAAPHVFCVNDDQRIDYDSAAYTQGLRIGGKPLPEAKNYLYEPNASIMKAGCFDLVEERFGVTQIGPSSHLFVSEQQIADFPGRGFAIEAVGSMNKKDTKRLLNGAKQANIAVRNFPLTAPQLRKKLKLADGGTVYLFGTTMQGGDHVLLRTSKI
;
A
#
# COMPACT_ATOMS: atom_id res chain seq x y z
N MET A 1 -25.21 -1.44 21.92
CA MET A 1 -25.36 -0.97 20.51
C MET A 1 -26.72 -0.31 20.33
N THR A 2 -26.79 0.91 19.80
CA THR A 2 -28.07 1.52 19.44
C THR A 2 -28.57 0.89 18.15
N ILE A 3 -29.53 -0.02 18.27
CA ILE A 3 -30.16 -0.66 17.10
C ILE A 3 -30.94 0.42 16.36
N MET A 4 -30.62 0.61 15.09
CA MET A 4 -31.33 1.55 14.23
C MET A 4 -32.79 1.11 14.08
N ASN A 5 -33.72 1.93 14.55
CA ASN A 5 -35.15 1.65 14.41
C ASN A 5 -35.61 1.79 12.94
N ASP A 6 -36.80 1.29 12.63
CA ASP A 6 -37.28 1.24 11.23
C ASP A 6 -37.41 2.62 10.60
N LYS A 7 -37.88 3.63 11.34
CA LYS A 7 -37.96 5.01 10.83
C LYS A 7 -36.57 5.61 10.48
N THR A 8 -35.59 5.35 11.30
CA THR A 8 -34.21 5.81 11.03
C THR A 8 -33.63 5.08 9.82
N ARG A 9 -33.90 3.77 9.71
CA ARG A 9 -33.45 2.94 8.56
C ARG A 9 -34.11 3.41 7.25
N GLU A 10 -35.41 3.69 7.28
CA GLU A 10 -36.16 4.20 6.12
C GLU A 10 -35.63 5.59 5.70
N PHE A 11 -35.37 6.47 6.66
CA PHE A 11 -34.77 7.78 6.39
C PHE A 11 -33.40 7.65 5.73
N VAL A 12 -32.51 6.80 6.23
CA VAL A 12 -31.21 6.53 5.62
C VAL A 12 -31.36 6.03 4.19
N ALA A 13 -32.27 5.08 3.94
CA ALA A 13 -32.48 4.53 2.60
C ALA A 13 -32.99 5.58 1.60
N MET A 14 -33.85 6.50 2.03
CA MET A 14 -34.39 7.55 1.17
C MET A 14 -33.39 8.67 0.85
N HIS A 15 -32.50 8.98 1.79
CA HIS A 15 -31.66 10.18 1.70
C HIS A 15 -30.15 9.88 1.54
N ARG A 16 -29.76 8.62 1.34
CA ARG A 16 -28.32 8.22 1.32
C ARG A 16 -27.48 8.87 0.22
N ASP A 17 -28.12 9.36 -0.86
CA ASP A 17 -27.44 10.01 -1.97
C ASP A 17 -27.42 11.55 -1.87
N GLU A 18 -28.04 12.12 -0.82
CA GLU A 18 -28.10 13.57 -0.59
C GLU A 18 -26.89 14.08 0.19
N ASP A 19 -26.59 15.37 0.05
CA ASP A 19 -25.52 15.99 0.83
C ASP A 19 -25.86 16.01 2.33
N VAL A 20 -25.02 15.37 3.15
CA VAL A 20 -25.26 15.20 4.61
C VAL A 20 -25.38 16.53 5.33
N ARG A 21 -24.62 17.56 4.90
CA ARG A 21 -24.65 18.89 5.54
C ARG A 21 -25.94 19.61 5.23
N GLU A 22 -26.41 19.49 3.99
CA GLU A 22 -27.70 20.06 3.60
C GLU A 22 -28.86 19.36 4.32
N LEU A 23 -28.80 18.02 4.42
CA LEU A 23 -29.77 17.23 5.19
C LEU A 23 -29.81 17.68 6.66
N ALA A 24 -28.65 17.83 7.30
CA ALA A 24 -28.58 18.27 8.70
C ALA A 24 -29.22 19.63 8.92
N LEU A 25 -29.15 20.54 7.93
CA LEU A 25 -29.75 21.89 8.01
C LEU A 25 -31.25 21.89 7.69
N LYS A 26 -31.72 21.01 6.81
CA LYS A 26 -33.10 20.98 6.30
C LYS A 26 -34.01 20.01 7.05
N ALA A 27 -33.46 19.01 7.71
CA ALA A 27 -34.25 17.95 8.35
C ALA A 27 -35.06 18.51 9.51
N LYS A 28 -36.38 18.31 9.44
CA LYS A 28 -37.30 18.63 10.52
C LYS A 28 -37.23 17.52 11.59
N ARG A 29 -37.42 17.92 12.85
CA ARG A 29 -37.51 16.96 13.95
C ARG A 29 -38.76 16.05 13.72
N VAL A 30 -38.51 14.78 13.48
CA VAL A 30 -39.54 13.76 13.30
C VAL A 30 -39.53 12.87 14.54
N GLU A 31 -40.70 12.63 15.11
CA GLU A 31 -40.86 11.79 16.28
C GLU A 31 -40.45 10.35 15.96
N GLY A 32 -39.54 9.80 16.77
CA GLY A 32 -38.99 8.45 16.60
C GLY A 32 -37.87 8.33 15.56
N LEU A 33 -37.41 9.43 14.94
CA LEU A 33 -36.24 9.47 14.09
C LEU A 33 -35.00 9.86 14.93
N ASP A 34 -33.98 9.01 14.96
CA ASP A 34 -32.64 9.40 15.44
C ASP A 34 -31.87 10.03 14.27
N LEU A 35 -32.04 11.36 14.13
CA LEU A 35 -31.43 12.10 13.04
C LEU A 35 -29.89 12.06 13.09
N SER A 36 -29.27 12.10 14.27
CA SER A 36 -27.81 12.05 14.41
C SER A 36 -27.27 10.73 13.87
N LEU A 37 -27.86 9.64 14.33
CA LEU A 37 -27.50 8.30 13.85
C LEU A 37 -27.75 8.17 12.33
N ALA A 38 -28.88 8.68 11.82
CA ALA A 38 -29.18 8.63 10.40
C ALA A 38 -28.14 9.35 9.56
N LEU A 39 -27.72 10.55 9.97
CA LEU A 39 -26.69 11.33 9.26
C LEU A 39 -25.33 10.62 9.29
N ASP A 40 -24.96 10.02 10.43
CA ASP A 40 -23.72 9.22 10.53
C ASP A 40 -23.75 8.01 9.59
N GLN A 41 -24.90 7.31 9.50
CA GLN A 41 -25.04 6.17 8.60
C GLN A 41 -25.00 6.59 7.12
N ILE A 42 -25.62 7.70 6.75
CA ILE A 42 -25.57 8.25 5.39
C ILE A 42 -24.13 8.63 5.03
N ALA A 43 -23.43 9.37 5.91
CA ALA A 43 -22.03 9.73 5.72
C ALA A 43 -21.14 8.49 5.58
N GLY A 44 -21.33 7.50 6.46
CA GLY A 44 -20.61 6.23 6.42
C GLY A 44 -20.83 5.47 5.11
N TRP A 45 -22.07 5.37 4.65
CA TRP A 45 -22.40 4.72 3.38
C TRP A 45 -21.78 5.47 2.17
N GLN A 46 -21.81 6.81 2.16
CA GLN A 46 -21.22 7.62 1.09
C GLN A 46 -19.70 7.44 0.99
N ILE A 47 -19.00 7.28 2.11
CA ILE A 47 -17.59 6.92 2.14
C ILE A 47 -17.41 5.48 1.65
N ALA A 48 -18.20 4.55 2.19
CA ALA A 48 -18.12 3.13 1.85
C ALA A 48 -18.41 2.86 0.36
N SER A 49 -19.35 3.56 -0.26
CA SER A 49 -19.68 3.41 -1.69
C SER A 49 -18.46 3.59 -2.60
N LYS A 50 -17.50 4.42 -2.19
CA LYS A 50 -16.24 4.68 -2.91
C LYS A 50 -15.06 3.82 -2.42
N LYS A 51 -14.97 3.62 -1.12
CA LYS A 51 -13.82 2.99 -0.46
C LYS A 51 -13.98 1.50 -0.25
N LEU A 52 -15.22 1.04 -0.01
CA LEU A 52 -15.61 -0.32 0.35
C LEU A 52 -16.88 -0.75 -0.42
N PRO A 53 -16.88 -0.78 -1.76
CA PRO A 53 -18.10 -1.03 -2.56
C PRO A 53 -18.85 -2.31 -2.17
N GLN A 54 -18.15 -3.40 -1.81
CA GLN A 54 -18.81 -4.64 -1.36
C GLN A 54 -19.54 -4.47 -0.03
N TRP A 55 -18.98 -3.69 0.91
CA TRP A 55 -19.67 -3.37 2.16
C TRP A 55 -20.89 -2.48 1.91
N ALA A 56 -20.75 -1.47 1.04
CA ALA A 56 -21.85 -0.58 0.69
C ALA A 56 -23.00 -1.28 -0.04
N SER A 57 -22.73 -2.39 -0.74
CA SER A 57 -23.74 -3.22 -1.40
C SER A 57 -24.39 -4.25 -0.47
N CYS A 58 -23.85 -4.46 0.73
CA CYS A 58 -24.41 -5.38 1.72
C CYS A 58 -25.46 -4.65 2.57
N GLU A 59 -26.69 -5.14 2.52
CA GLU A 59 -27.78 -4.61 3.35
C GLU A 59 -27.50 -4.92 4.83
N GLY A 60 -27.85 -3.97 5.70
CA GLY A 60 -27.74 -4.14 7.14
C GLY A 60 -26.40 -3.74 7.74
N ILE A 61 -25.41 -3.34 6.96
CA ILE A 61 -24.15 -2.81 7.51
C ILE A 61 -24.41 -1.54 8.33
N ILE A 62 -23.81 -1.49 9.51
CA ILE A 62 -23.81 -0.31 10.38
C ILE A 62 -22.40 0.29 10.34
N TYR A 63 -22.32 1.59 10.04
CA TYR A 63 -21.08 2.32 9.91
C TYR A 63 -20.71 3.00 11.24
N PRO A 64 -19.42 3.02 11.62
CA PRO A 64 -18.95 3.75 12.78
C PRO A 64 -18.90 5.26 12.50
N PRO A 65 -18.64 6.09 13.51
CA PRO A 65 -18.42 7.52 13.30
C PRO A 65 -17.37 7.79 12.20
N HIS A 66 -17.54 8.93 11.52
CA HIS A 66 -16.79 9.35 10.32
C HIS A 66 -15.26 9.12 10.38
N ILE A 67 -14.63 9.40 11.53
CA ILE A 67 -13.18 9.28 11.70
C ILE A 67 -12.68 7.83 11.50
N SER A 68 -13.43 6.85 11.98
CA SER A 68 -13.09 5.44 11.82
C SER A 68 -13.23 4.99 10.35
N MET A 69 -14.20 5.57 9.63
CA MET A 69 -14.38 5.31 8.20
C MET A 69 -13.24 5.86 7.35
N GLU A 70 -12.65 7.00 7.73
CA GLU A 70 -11.50 7.56 7.03
C GLU A 70 -10.22 6.73 7.27
N GLN A 71 -10.02 6.24 8.49
CA GLN A 71 -8.82 5.51 8.90
C GLN A 71 -8.80 4.04 8.49
N CYS A 72 -9.95 3.41 8.25
CA CYS A 72 -10.00 2.01 7.85
C CYS A 72 -9.34 1.78 6.48
N SER A 73 -8.95 0.55 6.20
CA SER A 73 -8.43 0.11 4.91
C SER A 73 -9.44 0.34 3.78
N SER A 74 -8.96 0.52 2.55
CA SER A 74 -9.80 0.42 1.37
C SER A 74 -10.08 -1.05 1.03
N GLN A 75 -11.11 -1.29 0.22
CA GLN A 75 -11.39 -2.64 -0.29
C GLN A 75 -10.19 -3.23 -1.01
N PHE A 76 -9.49 -2.44 -1.83
CA PHE A 76 -8.29 -2.88 -2.54
C PHE A 76 -7.21 -3.36 -1.58
N THR A 77 -6.87 -2.56 -0.56
CA THR A 77 -5.80 -2.92 0.37
C THR A 77 -6.19 -4.09 1.28
N ALA A 78 -7.48 -4.22 1.65
CA ALA A 78 -7.97 -5.35 2.43
C ALA A 78 -7.99 -6.66 1.60
N GLN A 79 -8.39 -6.61 0.33
CA GLN A 79 -8.31 -7.74 -0.59
C GLN A 79 -6.86 -8.17 -0.83
N TYR A 80 -5.94 -7.22 -1.00
CA TYR A 80 -4.53 -7.54 -1.17
C TYR A 80 -3.93 -8.25 0.05
N LYS A 81 -4.28 -7.86 1.28
CA LYS A 81 -3.90 -8.60 2.49
C LYS A 81 -4.42 -10.04 2.49
N SER A 82 -5.65 -10.24 2.03
CA SER A 82 -6.22 -11.58 1.88
C SER A 82 -5.47 -12.40 0.82
N GLU A 83 -5.04 -11.81 -0.30
CA GLU A 83 -4.20 -12.48 -1.30
C GLU A 83 -2.87 -12.91 -0.71
N ILE A 84 -2.20 -12.04 0.07
CA ILE A 84 -0.96 -12.38 0.78
C ILE A 84 -1.18 -13.59 1.69
N ALA A 85 -2.20 -13.54 2.54
CA ALA A 85 -2.51 -14.61 3.48
C ALA A 85 -2.74 -15.96 2.77
N GLN A 86 -3.49 -15.98 1.68
CA GLN A 86 -3.76 -17.19 0.91
C GLN A 86 -2.50 -17.74 0.24
N THR A 87 -1.64 -16.88 -0.30
CA THR A 87 -0.37 -17.27 -0.91
C THR A 87 0.58 -17.92 0.10
N LEU A 88 0.70 -17.31 1.29
CA LEU A 88 1.53 -17.84 2.38
C LEU A 88 1.05 -19.23 2.84
N LEU A 89 -0.27 -19.39 2.99
CA LEU A 89 -0.86 -20.66 3.40
C LEU A 89 -0.75 -21.76 2.35
N ALA A 90 -0.84 -21.42 1.07
CA ALA A 90 -0.63 -22.34 -0.03
C ALA A 90 0.83 -22.83 -0.08
N SER A 91 1.78 -21.92 0.09
CA SER A 91 3.22 -22.25 0.14
C SER A 91 3.56 -23.18 1.30
N ALA A 92 3.01 -22.91 2.50
CA ALA A 92 3.20 -23.75 3.69
C ALA A 92 2.61 -25.16 3.50
N ALA A 93 1.44 -25.29 2.89
CA ALA A 93 0.82 -26.58 2.57
C ALA A 93 1.67 -27.41 1.60
N THR A 94 2.25 -26.77 0.58
CA THR A 94 3.12 -27.44 -0.39
C THR A 94 4.39 -27.98 0.27
N VAL A 95 4.99 -27.25 1.20
CA VAL A 95 6.17 -27.69 1.96
C VAL A 95 5.82 -28.90 2.83
N ARG A 96 4.69 -28.85 3.55
CA ARG A 96 4.22 -29.96 4.39
C ARG A 96 3.94 -31.23 3.58
N ALA A 97 3.27 -31.10 2.44
CA ALA A 97 2.97 -32.25 1.56
C ALA A 97 4.23 -32.93 1.01
N ARG A 98 5.34 -32.22 0.85
CA ARG A 98 6.63 -32.80 0.43
C ARG A 98 7.36 -33.55 1.55
N VAL A 99 7.04 -33.24 2.80
CA VAL A 99 7.69 -33.84 3.97
C VAL A 99 6.92 -35.04 4.52
N SER A 100 5.61 -35.12 4.27
CA SER A 100 4.76 -36.24 4.70
C SER A 100 4.43 -37.15 3.53
N ASP A 101 4.98 -38.39 3.53
CA ASP A 101 4.62 -39.48 2.61
C ASP A 101 3.27 -40.13 2.93
N SER A 102 2.45 -39.56 3.80
CA SER A 102 1.19 -40.15 4.26
C SER A 102 -0.03 -39.52 3.59
N ALA A 103 -0.98 -40.37 3.18
CA ALA A 103 -2.26 -40.04 2.54
C ALA A 103 -3.26 -39.25 3.43
N GLU A 104 -2.81 -38.64 4.53
CA GLU A 104 -3.61 -37.79 5.41
C GLU A 104 -3.72 -36.32 4.95
N SER A 105 -3.20 -36.03 3.76
CA SER A 105 -3.09 -34.64 3.22
C SER A 105 -4.43 -33.97 2.99
N ASP A 106 -5.50 -34.70 2.65
CA ASP A 106 -6.79 -34.09 2.27
C ASP A 106 -7.64 -33.61 3.46
N THR A 107 -7.40 -34.13 4.66
CA THR A 107 -8.14 -33.72 5.87
C THR A 107 -7.52 -32.54 6.59
N LEU A 108 -6.24 -32.23 6.32
CA LEU A 108 -5.50 -31.12 6.96
C LEU A 108 -5.79 -29.73 6.35
N VAL A 109 -6.38 -29.65 5.15
CA VAL A 109 -6.84 -28.40 4.56
C VAL A 109 -8.07 -27.83 5.33
N ALA A 110 -8.71 -28.64 6.15
CA ALA A 110 -10.03 -28.34 6.72
C ALA A 110 -10.04 -27.44 7.97
N LYS A 111 -8.90 -27.08 8.57
CA LYS A 111 -8.91 -26.31 9.84
C LYS A 111 -7.86 -25.23 9.91
N ARG A 112 -7.92 -24.29 8.94
CA ARG A 112 -7.06 -23.10 9.01
C ARG A 112 -7.65 -22.08 9.97
N ALA A 113 -6.82 -21.56 10.89
CA ALA A 113 -7.22 -20.60 11.89
C ALA A 113 -6.44 -19.28 11.76
N MET A 114 -7.12 -18.17 11.97
CA MET A 114 -6.50 -16.85 12.06
C MET A 114 -6.99 -16.05 13.26
N VAL A 115 -6.17 -15.10 13.68
CA VAL A 115 -6.53 -14.10 14.69
C VAL A 115 -6.15 -12.71 14.17
N ASP A 116 -7.07 -11.77 14.30
CA ASP A 116 -6.81 -10.33 14.19
C ASP A 116 -6.76 -9.77 15.61
N LEU A 117 -5.58 -9.31 16.05
CA LEU A 117 -5.35 -8.81 17.42
C LEU A 117 -5.75 -7.34 17.60
N THR A 118 -6.14 -6.65 16.52
CA THR A 118 -6.41 -5.21 16.49
C THR A 118 -7.62 -4.89 15.62
N GLY A 119 -8.71 -5.58 15.86
CA GLY A 119 -9.86 -5.68 14.97
C GLY A 119 -10.44 -4.36 14.44
N GLY A 120 -10.49 -3.30 15.26
CA GLY A 120 -10.97 -1.98 14.88
C GLY A 120 -12.37 -2.01 14.28
N PHE A 121 -12.60 -1.38 13.12
CA PHE A 121 -13.87 -1.46 12.40
C PHE A 121 -14.11 -2.82 11.72
N GLY A 122 -13.09 -3.67 11.60
CA GLY A 122 -13.22 -5.03 11.07
C GLY A 122 -13.13 -5.15 9.55
N VAL A 123 -12.71 -4.10 8.82
CA VAL A 123 -12.60 -4.17 7.36
C VAL A 123 -11.58 -5.22 6.94
N ASP A 124 -10.34 -5.13 7.41
CA ASP A 124 -9.27 -6.08 7.06
C ASP A 124 -9.65 -7.50 7.49
N PHE A 125 -10.16 -7.65 8.72
CA PHE A 125 -10.65 -8.92 9.22
C PHE A 125 -11.69 -9.56 8.28
N SER A 126 -12.65 -8.78 7.78
CA SER A 126 -13.73 -9.31 6.95
C SER A 126 -13.27 -9.92 5.63
N TYR A 127 -12.15 -9.44 5.07
CA TYR A 127 -11.55 -10.00 3.85
C TYR A 127 -10.62 -11.17 4.17
N LEU A 128 -9.81 -11.06 5.21
CA LEU A 128 -8.91 -12.12 5.66
C LEU A 128 -9.68 -13.37 6.07
N ALA A 129 -10.70 -13.22 6.91
CA ALA A 129 -11.49 -14.32 7.47
C ALA A 129 -12.07 -15.28 6.43
N ARG A 130 -12.32 -14.83 5.20
CA ARG A 130 -12.87 -15.65 4.12
C ARG A 130 -11.97 -16.81 3.70
N GLY A 131 -10.66 -16.72 3.96
CA GLY A 131 -9.68 -17.77 3.66
C GLY A 131 -9.51 -18.82 4.78
N PHE A 132 -10.26 -18.69 5.89
CA PHE A 132 -10.07 -19.50 7.08
C PHE A 132 -11.37 -20.16 7.54
N SER A 133 -11.26 -21.35 8.12
CA SER A 133 -12.39 -22.06 8.73
C SER A 133 -12.70 -21.57 10.14
N GLN A 134 -11.73 -20.92 10.78
CA GLN A 134 -11.87 -20.29 12.09
C GLN A 134 -11.17 -18.93 12.04
N ALA A 135 -11.88 -17.87 12.33
CA ALA A 135 -11.35 -16.52 12.36
C ALA A 135 -11.77 -15.81 13.65
N THR A 136 -10.80 -15.36 14.43
CA THR A 136 -11.07 -14.63 15.66
C THR A 136 -10.67 -13.17 15.48
N TYR A 137 -11.62 -12.31 15.78
CA TYR A 137 -11.47 -10.86 15.85
C TYR A 137 -11.34 -10.47 17.32
N VAL A 138 -10.27 -9.72 17.66
CA VAL A 138 -10.01 -9.23 19.02
C VAL A 138 -9.95 -7.71 19.01
N GLU A 139 -10.75 -7.07 19.86
CA GLU A 139 -10.80 -5.60 19.98
C GLU A 139 -11.16 -5.25 21.44
N ARG A 140 -10.48 -4.27 22.02
CA ARG A 140 -10.70 -3.84 23.41
C ARG A 140 -11.92 -2.96 23.60
N GLN A 141 -12.35 -2.25 22.56
CA GLN A 141 -13.45 -1.30 22.61
C GLN A 141 -14.79 -2.02 22.39
N ARG A 142 -15.57 -2.17 23.47
CA ARG A 142 -16.84 -2.89 23.46
C ARG A 142 -17.79 -2.47 22.34
N HIS A 143 -17.89 -1.17 22.05
CA HIS A 143 -18.77 -0.68 20.99
C HIS A 143 -18.34 -1.12 19.58
N LEU A 144 -17.03 -1.31 19.33
CA LEU A 144 -16.52 -1.86 18.08
C LEU A 144 -16.74 -3.37 18.01
N CYS A 145 -16.65 -4.08 19.12
CA CYS A 145 -16.97 -5.52 19.18
C CYS A 145 -18.45 -5.76 18.85
N ASP A 146 -19.38 -4.97 19.44
CA ASP A 146 -20.82 -5.08 19.14
C ASP A 146 -21.12 -4.77 17.67
N LEU A 147 -20.39 -3.79 17.10
CA LEU A 147 -20.50 -3.41 15.69
C LEU A 147 -19.96 -4.51 14.78
N ALA A 148 -18.82 -5.09 15.12
CA ALA A 148 -18.21 -6.18 14.37
C ALA A 148 -19.10 -7.43 14.38
N GLU A 149 -19.67 -7.80 15.52
CA GLU A 149 -20.59 -8.94 15.62
C GLU A 149 -21.76 -8.80 14.65
N HIS A 150 -22.37 -7.61 14.62
CA HIS A 150 -23.46 -7.31 13.69
C HIS A 150 -23.00 -7.35 12.22
N ASN A 151 -21.92 -6.66 11.89
CA ASN A 151 -21.46 -6.52 10.50
C ASN A 151 -20.90 -7.82 9.94
N MET A 152 -20.19 -8.63 10.74
CA MET A 152 -19.68 -9.93 10.28
C MET A 152 -20.83 -10.89 10.00
N ALA A 153 -21.91 -10.86 10.80
CA ALA A 153 -23.13 -11.62 10.51
C ALA A 153 -23.80 -11.14 9.20
N ALA A 154 -23.93 -9.81 8.99
CA ALA A 154 -24.48 -9.24 7.76
C ALA A 154 -23.64 -9.63 6.52
N LEU A 155 -22.33 -9.69 6.65
CA LEU A 155 -21.38 -10.11 5.59
C LEU A 155 -21.36 -11.64 5.37
N GLY A 156 -22.11 -12.41 6.15
CA GLY A 156 -22.20 -13.86 6.02
C GLY A 156 -20.98 -14.62 6.54
N LEU A 157 -20.19 -14.03 7.44
CA LEU A 157 -18.97 -14.63 8.00
C LEU A 157 -19.28 -15.46 9.25
N ALA A 158 -19.94 -16.61 9.06
CA ALA A 158 -20.38 -17.49 10.15
C ALA A 158 -19.20 -18.07 10.99
N GLN A 159 -17.99 -18.12 10.43
CA GLN A 159 -16.76 -18.58 11.10
C GLN A 159 -16.11 -17.51 11.98
N ALA A 160 -16.61 -16.26 11.94
CA ALA A 160 -16.08 -15.16 12.71
C ALA A 160 -16.46 -15.29 14.19
N ARG A 161 -15.46 -15.28 15.06
CA ARG A 161 -15.64 -15.20 16.51
C ARG A 161 -15.18 -13.82 16.98
N ILE A 162 -16.07 -13.08 17.62
CA ILE A 162 -15.74 -11.74 18.15
C ILE A 162 -15.40 -11.88 19.63
N VAL A 163 -14.23 -11.35 20.01
CA VAL A 163 -13.71 -11.34 21.39
C VAL A 163 -13.45 -9.90 21.79
N CYS A 164 -14.06 -9.45 22.88
CA CYS A 164 -13.84 -8.13 23.43
C CYS A 164 -12.79 -8.22 24.55
N ASP A 165 -11.52 -8.04 24.18
CA ASP A 165 -10.38 -8.24 25.04
C ASP A 165 -9.19 -7.37 24.59
N ASP A 166 -8.15 -7.25 25.41
CA ASP A 166 -6.88 -6.69 25.00
C ASP A 166 -6.13 -7.69 24.10
N GLY A 167 -5.64 -7.19 22.94
CA GLY A 167 -4.98 -8.06 21.97
C GLY A 167 -3.70 -8.72 22.49
N VAL A 168 -2.97 -8.09 23.41
CA VAL A 168 -1.76 -8.64 24.01
C VAL A 168 -2.12 -9.73 25.02
N GLU A 169 -3.10 -9.47 25.90
CA GLU A 169 -3.58 -10.47 26.86
C GLU A 169 -4.18 -11.70 26.14
N TYR A 170 -4.89 -11.46 25.04
CA TYR A 170 -5.40 -12.54 24.21
C TYR A 170 -4.27 -13.37 23.57
N LEU A 171 -3.25 -12.70 23.01
CA LEU A 171 -2.09 -13.35 22.39
C LEU A 171 -1.34 -14.25 23.36
N ASP A 172 -1.15 -13.82 24.63
CA ASP A 172 -0.49 -14.61 25.65
C ASP A 172 -1.20 -15.96 25.90
N ASN A 173 -2.53 -15.94 25.93
CA ASN A 173 -3.36 -17.06 26.34
C ASN A 173 -3.89 -17.94 25.19
N MET A 174 -3.80 -17.49 23.91
CA MET A 174 -4.34 -18.23 22.78
C MET A 174 -3.49 -19.43 22.37
N ASP A 175 -4.10 -20.42 21.75
CA ASP A 175 -3.40 -21.49 21.04
C ASP A 175 -2.73 -20.97 19.75
N PRO A 176 -1.67 -21.63 19.27
CA PRO A 176 -1.04 -21.27 17.99
C PRO A 176 -2.01 -21.39 16.80
N VAL A 177 -1.91 -20.44 15.85
CA VAL A 177 -2.74 -20.36 14.65
C VAL A 177 -1.89 -20.32 13.37
N ASP A 178 -2.53 -20.37 12.19
CA ASP A 178 -1.82 -20.27 10.92
C ASP A 178 -1.42 -18.84 10.62
N LEU A 179 -2.29 -17.87 10.90
CA LEU A 179 -2.04 -16.44 10.65
C LEU A 179 -2.43 -15.59 11.87
N ILE A 180 -1.54 -14.69 12.25
CA ILE A 180 -1.88 -13.52 13.08
C ILE A 180 -1.85 -12.28 12.17
N TYR A 181 -2.88 -11.45 12.26
CA TYR A 181 -2.90 -10.10 11.70
C TYR A 181 -2.85 -9.08 12.83
N ILE A 182 -2.08 -8.01 12.64
CA ILE A 182 -1.95 -6.92 13.61
C ILE A 182 -1.74 -5.57 12.91
N ASP A 183 -2.57 -4.58 13.24
CA ASP A 183 -2.51 -3.18 12.78
C ASP A 183 -2.38 -2.26 14.01
N PRO A 184 -1.17 -2.09 14.57
CA PRO A 184 -0.98 -1.35 15.80
C PRO A 184 -1.31 0.13 15.60
N ALA A 185 -2.13 0.66 16.51
CA ALA A 185 -2.47 2.08 16.53
C ALA A 185 -1.26 2.93 16.93
N ARG A 186 -1.09 4.09 16.32
CA ARG A 186 -0.06 5.04 16.74
C ARG A 186 -0.43 5.63 18.08
N ARG A 187 0.47 5.60 19.05
CA ARG A 187 0.31 6.35 20.27
C ARG A 187 0.57 7.82 19.96
N ASP A 188 -0.39 8.63 20.31
CA ASP A 188 -0.18 10.04 20.41
C ASP A 188 -0.82 10.56 21.70
N GLU A 189 -0.02 10.64 22.75
CA GLU A 189 -0.43 11.29 24.00
C GLU A 189 -0.49 12.81 23.83
N HIS A 190 0.06 13.38 22.74
CA HIS A 190 0.18 14.82 22.55
C HIS A 190 -0.20 15.34 21.16
N GLY A 191 -0.84 14.53 20.28
CA GLY A 191 -1.26 14.94 18.94
C GLY A 191 -0.10 15.02 17.91
N ALA A 192 1.14 14.67 18.28
CA ALA A 192 2.27 14.67 17.37
C ALA A 192 2.36 13.33 16.60
N ARG A 193 2.58 13.39 15.29
CA ARG A 193 2.75 12.17 14.46
C ARG A 193 4.11 11.57 14.75
N THR A 194 4.17 10.54 15.58
CA THR A 194 5.36 9.74 15.76
C THR A 194 5.55 8.76 14.60
N TYR A 195 6.80 8.55 14.23
CA TYR A 195 7.16 7.74 13.07
C TYR A 195 8.03 6.53 13.45
N ALA A 196 7.99 6.09 14.70
CA ALA A 196 8.72 4.93 15.19
C ALA A 196 7.76 3.76 15.47
N ILE A 197 8.23 2.52 15.26
CA ILE A 197 7.41 1.33 15.54
C ILE A 197 7.22 1.18 17.05
N GLU A 198 8.21 1.58 17.82
CA GLU A 198 8.20 1.55 19.30
C GLU A 198 7.07 2.39 19.90
N ASP A 199 6.62 3.42 19.16
CA ASP A 199 5.53 4.32 19.60
C ASP A 199 4.13 3.77 19.26
N CYS A 200 4.04 2.61 18.65
CA CYS A 200 2.76 1.98 18.33
C CYS A 200 2.17 1.24 19.53
N THR A 201 0.85 1.07 19.53
CA THR A 201 0.13 0.26 20.51
C THR A 201 -0.71 -0.80 19.81
N PRO A 202 -0.44 -2.10 20.09
CA PRO A 202 0.68 -2.61 20.88
C PRO A 202 2.05 -2.40 20.22
N ASN A 203 3.14 -2.42 21.02
CA ASN A 203 4.51 -2.39 20.49
C ASN A 203 4.86 -3.75 19.90
N VAL A 204 4.78 -3.85 18.58
CA VAL A 204 4.98 -5.12 17.85
C VAL A 204 6.42 -5.64 17.91
N LEU A 205 7.41 -4.80 18.23
CA LEU A 205 8.80 -5.23 18.38
C LEU A 205 8.96 -6.03 19.69
N GLU A 206 8.32 -5.59 20.77
CA GLU A 206 8.31 -6.33 22.05
C GLU A 206 7.55 -7.66 21.92
N LEU A 207 6.54 -7.71 21.08
CA LEU A 207 5.72 -8.91 20.84
C LEU A 207 6.31 -9.88 19.82
N ARG A 208 7.41 -9.53 19.13
CA ARG A 208 7.99 -10.29 18.03
C ARG A 208 8.11 -11.79 18.31
N ASP A 209 8.76 -12.15 19.39
CA ASP A 209 9.06 -13.55 19.71
C ASP A 209 7.78 -14.33 20.06
N LEU A 210 6.83 -13.69 20.70
CA LEU A 210 5.53 -14.28 21.02
C LEU A 210 4.68 -14.47 19.75
N LEU A 211 4.64 -13.48 18.87
CA LEU A 211 3.97 -13.58 17.56
C LEU A 211 4.53 -14.76 16.74
N LEU A 212 5.86 -14.89 16.70
CA LEU A 212 6.53 -16.01 16.03
C LEU A 212 6.28 -17.36 16.70
N ALA A 213 6.08 -17.39 18.03
CA ALA A 213 5.75 -18.61 18.75
C ALA A 213 4.30 -19.05 18.51
N LYS A 214 3.38 -18.10 18.39
CA LYS A 214 1.92 -18.32 18.32
C LYS A 214 1.36 -18.38 16.90
N SER A 215 2.18 -18.15 15.85
CA SER A 215 1.71 -18.28 14.46
C SER A 215 2.72 -18.92 13.52
N GLN A 216 2.24 -19.45 12.40
CA GLN A 216 3.11 -19.83 11.28
C GLN A 216 3.64 -18.59 10.55
N CYS A 217 2.81 -17.58 10.41
CA CYS A 217 3.18 -16.27 9.91
C CYS A 217 2.35 -15.18 10.59
N THR A 218 2.94 -13.99 10.72
CA THR A 218 2.26 -12.80 11.20
C THR A 218 2.30 -11.74 10.11
N LEU A 219 1.17 -11.16 9.76
CA LEU A 219 1.05 -10.02 8.88
C LEU A 219 0.91 -8.74 9.72
N VAL A 220 1.93 -7.90 9.70
CA VAL A 220 2.00 -6.64 10.43
C VAL A 220 1.73 -5.49 9.47
N LYS A 221 0.71 -4.67 9.75
CA LYS A 221 0.44 -3.45 9.00
C LYS A 221 1.09 -2.26 9.69
N LEU A 222 1.84 -1.49 8.93
CA LEU A 222 2.56 -0.32 9.40
C LEU A 222 2.24 0.92 8.55
N SER A 223 2.57 2.08 9.09
CA SER A 223 2.44 3.34 8.37
C SER A 223 3.30 3.37 7.10
N PRO A 224 2.78 3.86 5.97
CA PRO A 224 3.57 4.06 4.76
C PRO A 224 4.66 5.13 4.93
N MET A 225 4.66 5.89 6.01
CA MET A 225 5.68 6.90 6.30
C MET A 225 6.97 6.30 6.86
N LEU A 226 6.93 5.10 7.43
CA LEU A 226 8.10 4.42 7.98
C LEU A 226 9.11 4.06 6.89
N ASP A 227 10.41 4.17 7.20
CA ASP A 227 11.44 3.58 6.36
C ASP A 227 11.37 2.06 6.46
N TRP A 228 11.10 1.39 5.34
CA TRP A 228 10.89 -0.05 5.31
C TRP A 228 12.18 -0.83 5.64
N ARG A 229 13.37 -0.29 5.28
CA ARG A 229 14.65 -0.95 5.59
C ARG A 229 14.94 -0.89 7.08
N LYS A 230 14.67 0.28 7.70
CA LYS A 230 14.76 0.41 9.16
C LYS A 230 13.77 -0.53 9.83
N ALA A 231 12.53 -0.55 9.38
CA ALA A 231 11.50 -1.46 9.92
C ALA A 231 11.94 -2.94 9.86
N VAL A 232 12.52 -3.38 8.73
CA VAL A 232 13.07 -4.75 8.60
C VAL A 232 14.21 -4.99 9.59
N ALA A 233 15.11 -4.02 9.76
CA ALA A 233 16.24 -4.13 10.69
C ALA A 233 15.77 -4.21 12.16
N ASP A 234 14.74 -3.43 12.53
CA ASP A 234 14.19 -3.42 13.89
C ASP A 234 13.57 -4.77 14.29
N PHE A 235 13.12 -5.59 13.33
CA PHE A 235 12.61 -6.95 13.58
C PHE A 235 13.68 -8.04 13.60
N ASP A 236 14.97 -7.70 13.52
CA ASP A 236 16.11 -8.59 13.72
C ASP A 236 15.98 -9.95 12.98
N GLY A 237 15.78 -9.87 11.67
CA GLY A 237 15.74 -11.05 10.79
C GLY A 237 14.45 -11.86 10.78
N ALA A 238 13.40 -11.43 11.48
CA ALA A 238 12.11 -12.10 11.46
C ALA A 238 11.29 -11.82 10.20
N VAL A 239 11.61 -10.75 9.44
CA VAL A 239 10.86 -10.36 8.25
C VAL A 239 11.20 -11.24 7.06
N ARG A 240 10.19 -11.83 6.43
CA ARG A 240 10.28 -12.67 5.21
C ARG A 240 9.92 -11.90 3.96
N GLU A 241 8.86 -11.13 4.05
CA GLU A 241 8.35 -10.36 2.93
C GLU A 241 8.02 -8.94 3.37
N VAL A 242 8.22 -7.98 2.46
CA VAL A 242 7.86 -6.58 2.60
C VAL A 242 6.93 -6.23 1.46
N HIS A 243 5.74 -5.71 1.76
CA HIS A 243 4.81 -5.23 0.73
C HIS A 243 4.61 -3.74 0.89
N ILE A 244 5.00 -2.98 -0.14
CA ILE A 244 4.80 -1.54 -0.23
C ILE A 244 3.57 -1.32 -1.09
N VAL A 245 2.44 -1.00 -0.45
CA VAL A 245 1.14 -0.95 -1.09
C VAL A 245 0.72 0.49 -1.36
N ALA A 246 0.48 0.78 -2.62
CA ALA A 246 -0.02 2.07 -3.10
C ALA A 246 -1.32 1.86 -3.90
N THR A 247 -2.17 2.86 -3.93
CA THR A 247 -3.34 2.95 -4.79
C THR A 247 -3.55 4.39 -5.23
N GLY A 248 -3.95 4.60 -6.49
CA GLY A 248 -4.04 5.93 -7.06
C GLY A 248 -2.71 6.70 -7.03
N ASN A 249 -1.59 5.99 -7.10
CA ASN A 249 -0.22 6.53 -7.02
C ASN A 249 0.12 7.19 -5.67
N GLU A 250 -0.46 6.72 -4.58
CA GLU A 250 -0.16 7.14 -3.20
C GLU A 250 0.08 5.91 -2.32
N CYS A 251 1.23 5.85 -1.61
CA CYS A 251 1.50 4.78 -0.66
C CYS A 251 0.50 4.83 0.50
N LYS A 252 -0.20 3.72 0.72
CA LYS A 252 -1.23 3.59 1.75
C LYS A 252 -0.76 2.78 2.95
N GLU A 253 -0.01 1.73 2.71
CA GLU A 253 0.38 0.76 3.74
C GLU A 253 1.78 0.21 3.49
N LEU A 254 2.48 -0.08 4.56
CA LEU A 254 3.67 -0.93 4.59
C LEU A 254 3.29 -2.20 5.33
N LEU A 255 3.35 -3.36 4.67
CA LEU A 255 3.03 -4.64 5.29
C LEU A 255 4.31 -5.46 5.44
N LEU A 256 4.52 -6.04 6.60
CA LEU A 256 5.62 -6.97 6.87
C LEU A 256 5.04 -8.35 7.17
N VAL A 257 5.59 -9.37 6.52
CA VAL A 257 5.32 -10.77 6.85
C VAL A 257 6.44 -11.27 7.74
N LEU A 258 6.10 -11.58 8.98
CA LEU A 258 7.02 -12.21 9.92
C LEU A 258 6.87 -13.74 9.85
N GLY A 259 7.97 -14.44 9.97
CA GLY A 259 7.99 -15.90 10.03
C GLY A 259 9.29 -16.41 10.63
N ARG A 260 9.27 -17.64 11.16
CA ARG A 260 10.48 -18.26 11.68
C ARG A 260 11.51 -18.40 10.57
N PRO A 261 12.82 -18.25 10.87
CA PRO A 261 13.88 -18.60 9.94
C PRO A 261 13.66 -20.03 9.43
N ALA A 262 13.81 -20.26 8.12
CA ALA A 262 13.92 -21.61 7.63
C ALA A 262 15.07 -22.25 8.42
N GLN A 263 14.76 -23.29 9.21
CA GLN A 263 15.80 -24.06 9.88
C GLN A 263 16.71 -24.55 8.75
N ALA A 264 17.97 -24.11 8.73
CA ALA A 264 19.00 -24.74 7.96
C ALA A 264 18.98 -26.22 8.40
N ASP A 265 18.54 -27.08 7.49
CA ASP A 265 18.52 -28.52 7.76
C ASP A 265 19.88 -28.90 8.32
N ALA A 266 19.91 -29.29 9.59
CA ALA A 266 21.07 -29.91 10.21
C ALA A 266 21.25 -31.30 9.60
N ARG A 267 21.61 -31.33 8.31
CA ARG A 267 22.08 -32.48 7.58
C ARG A 267 23.26 -32.05 6.74
N ASP A 268 24.42 -32.05 7.32
CA ASP A 268 25.65 -32.30 6.59
C ASP A 268 26.77 -32.63 7.57
N GLY A 269 26.83 -33.88 7.84
CA GLY A 269 27.99 -34.61 8.29
C GLY A 269 28.07 -35.92 7.53
N VAL A 270 28.27 -35.88 6.18
CA VAL A 270 28.88 -36.99 5.42
C VAL A 270 29.50 -36.38 4.16
N ASP A 271 30.81 -36.51 4.07
CA ASP A 271 31.64 -36.21 2.90
C ASP A 271 31.18 -36.92 1.65
N GLY A 272 31.10 -36.20 0.53
CA GLY A 272 30.87 -36.81 -0.80
C GLY A 272 30.93 -35.77 -1.91
N ALA A 273 32.09 -35.66 -2.53
CA ALA A 273 32.33 -34.88 -3.74
C ALA A 273 31.39 -35.30 -4.88
N GLY A 274 30.63 -34.35 -5.44
CA GLY A 274 29.82 -34.59 -6.63
C GLY A 274 29.23 -33.31 -7.19
N SER A 275 29.92 -32.76 -8.19
CA SER A 275 29.47 -31.64 -9.01
C SER A 275 28.17 -31.90 -9.72
N HIS A 276 27.06 -31.25 -9.37
CA HIS A 276 25.92 -31.11 -10.26
C HIS A 276 25.32 -29.69 -10.18
N ARG A 277 25.38 -29.03 -11.33
CA ARG A 277 24.71 -27.77 -11.63
C ARG A 277 23.21 -27.89 -11.36
N ARG A 278 22.64 -27.03 -10.52
CA ARG A 278 21.20 -26.82 -10.38
C ARG A 278 20.69 -25.96 -11.53
N PRO A 279 19.60 -26.32 -12.19
CA PRO A 279 18.92 -25.41 -13.09
C PRO A 279 18.07 -24.41 -12.28
N ALA A 280 18.13 -23.14 -12.66
CA ALA A 280 17.27 -22.09 -12.16
C ALA A 280 15.80 -22.41 -12.47
N ALA A 281 14.98 -22.59 -11.45
CA ALA A 281 13.55 -22.71 -11.61
C ALA A 281 12.96 -21.31 -11.72
N HIS A 282 12.71 -20.87 -12.95
CA HIS A 282 11.80 -19.75 -13.22
C HIS A 282 10.37 -20.23 -12.94
N ALA A 283 9.80 -19.82 -11.83
CA ALA A 283 8.37 -19.93 -11.60
C ALA A 283 7.67 -18.82 -12.39
N HIS A 284 7.20 -19.13 -13.58
CA HIS A 284 6.19 -18.33 -14.27
C HIS A 284 4.88 -18.46 -13.48
N MET A 285 4.50 -17.42 -12.76
CA MET A 285 3.12 -17.24 -12.30
C MET A 285 2.28 -16.88 -13.53
N GLY A 286 1.49 -17.88 -13.98
CA GLY A 286 0.54 -17.66 -15.05
C GLY A 286 -0.50 -16.62 -14.68
N GLN A 287 -0.73 -15.69 -15.58
CA GLN A 287 -1.89 -14.79 -15.58
C GLN A 287 -3.16 -15.63 -15.53
N MET A 288 -3.90 -15.54 -14.44
CA MET A 288 -5.28 -16.02 -14.40
C MET A 288 -6.17 -14.98 -15.09
N ASP A 289 -6.55 -15.27 -16.33
CA ASP A 289 -7.59 -14.55 -17.05
C ASP A 289 -8.94 -14.72 -16.34
N ILE A 290 -9.37 -13.73 -15.60
CA ILE A 290 -10.76 -13.62 -15.12
C ILE A 290 -11.57 -13.02 -16.26
N ARG A 291 -12.03 -13.83 -17.20
CA ARG A 291 -13.08 -13.48 -18.13
C ARG A 291 -14.42 -13.38 -17.37
N ALA A 292 -14.77 -12.18 -16.95
CA ALA A 292 -16.14 -11.87 -16.60
C ALA A 292 -17.02 -11.99 -17.87
N ARG A 293 -17.99 -12.88 -17.85
CA ARG A 293 -19.05 -12.95 -18.86
C ARG A 293 -19.88 -11.66 -18.78
N GLN A 294 -19.67 -10.75 -19.71
CA GLN A 294 -20.59 -9.66 -19.99
C GLN A 294 -21.77 -10.22 -20.78
N THR A 295 -22.95 -10.24 -20.17
CA THR A 295 -24.22 -10.29 -20.90
C THR A 295 -24.54 -8.85 -21.32
N SER A 296 -24.68 -8.67 -22.63
CA SER A 296 -25.16 -7.45 -23.26
C SER A 296 -26.58 -7.13 -22.88
N ASN A 297 -26.88 -5.88 -22.48
CA ASN A 297 -28.03 -5.17 -23.05
C ASN A 297 -27.99 -3.67 -22.74
N ASP A 298 -28.15 -2.99 -23.84
CA ASP A 298 -28.94 -1.78 -24.08
C ASP A 298 -28.36 -0.38 -23.79
N LYS A 299 -28.47 0.37 -24.87
CA LYS A 299 -28.08 1.74 -25.10
C LYS A 299 -29.04 2.73 -24.42
N THR A 300 -28.49 3.70 -23.70
CA THR A 300 -29.08 5.04 -23.66
C THR A 300 -27.98 6.07 -23.33
N PRO A 301 -27.97 7.27 -23.94
CA PRO A 301 -26.86 8.21 -23.85
C PRO A 301 -26.95 9.05 -22.58
N LEU A 302 -25.90 9.02 -21.78
CA LEU A 302 -25.80 9.81 -20.57
C LEU A 302 -25.27 11.22 -20.87
N ALA A 303 -26.01 12.17 -20.36
CA ALA A 303 -25.74 13.59 -20.36
C ALA A 303 -24.41 13.91 -19.63
N ARG A 304 -23.64 14.82 -20.21
CA ARG A 304 -22.43 15.38 -19.58
C ARG A 304 -22.81 16.19 -18.34
N THR A 305 -22.46 15.66 -17.17
CA THR A 305 -22.47 16.43 -15.93
C THR A 305 -21.03 16.84 -15.62
N ARG A 306 -20.84 18.13 -15.56
CA ARG A 306 -19.61 18.85 -15.23
C ARG A 306 -19.29 18.58 -13.75
N VAL A 307 -18.21 17.86 -13.47
CA VAL A 307 -17.71 17.70 -12.09
C VAL A 307 -16.76 18.86 -11.81
N GLU A 308 -17.20 19.79 -10.97
CA GLU A 308 -16.33 20.78 -10.36
C GLU A 308 -15.47 20.10 -9.31
N GLN A 309 -14.16 20.04 -9.57
CA GLN A 309 -13.17 19.64 -8.61
C GLN A 309 -13.00 20.72 -7.53
N MET A 310 -13.45 20.45 -6.33
CA MET A 310 -13.03 21.21 -5.15
C MET A 310 -11.63 20.77 -4.75
N ASN A 311 -10.65 21.60 -5.09
CA ASN A 311 -9.28 21.51 -4.61
C ASN A 311 -9.21 21.88 -3.14
N GLY A 312 -9.16 20.89 -2.27
CA GLY A 312 -8.65 21.00 -0.92
C GLY A 312 -7.16 20.67 -0.91
N GLY A 313 -6.33 21.58 -1.39
CA GLY A 313 -4.87 21.45 -1.33
C GLY A 313 -4.40 21.66 0.10
N MET A 314 -4.10 20.59 0.83
CA MET A 314 -3.32 20.68 2.05
C MET A 314 -1.85 20.86 1.65
N ALA A 315 -1.35 22.08 1.80
CA ALA A 315 0.05 22.42 1.65
C ALA A 315 0.88 21.62 2.67
N LEU A 316 1.75 20.76 2.17
CA LEU A 316 2.87 20.25 2.94
C LEU A 316 3.82 21.43 3.16
N ALA A 317 3.93 21.88 4.41
CA ALA A 317 4.91 22.86 4.82
C ALA A 317 6.30 22.24 4.73
N ASP A 318 7.07 22.72 3.75
CA ASP A 318 8.51 22.51 3.66
C ASP A 318 9.19 23.26 4.81
N THR A 319 9.58 22.54 5.84
CA THR A 319 10.59 23.02 6.79
C THR A 319 11.95 22.58 6.27
N VAL A 320 12.54 23.36 5.38
CA VAL A 320 13.95 23.28 5.06
C VAL A 320 14.70 24.05 6.18
N GLY A 321 15.12 23.29 7.19
CA GLY A 321 16.13 23.74 8.12
C GLY A 321 17.49 23.59 7.44
N SER A 322 18.17 24.70 7.20
CA SER A 322 19.59 24.74 6.88
C SER A 322 20.37 24.20 8.08
N PHE A 323 20.99 23.05 7.92
CA PHE A 323 22.02 22.57 8.83
C PHE A 323 23.38 22.73 8.15
N ASP A 324 24.01 23.86 8.45
CA ASP A 324 25.48 23.98 8.45
C ASP A 324 25.97 23.38 9.76
N GLY A 325 26.66 22.26 9.66
CA GLY A 325 27.22 21.59 10.82
C GLY A 325 28.03 20.40 10.38
N GLU A 326 29.34 20.64 10.10
CA GLU A 326 30.33 19.57 10.03
C GLU A 326 30.27 18.72 11.30
N SER A 327 29.90 17.44 11.18
CA SER A 327 30.27 16.43 12.15
C SER A 327 30.60 15.11 11.46
N LYS A 328 31.89 14.80 11.47
CA LYS A 328 32.46 13.47 11.26
C LYS A 328 31.68 12.44 12.06
N ALA A 329 30.97 11.58 11.39
CA ALA A 329 30.73 10.22 11.83
C ALA A 329 30.41 9.38 10.58
N GLU A 330 31.42 9.07 9.78
CA GLU A 330 31.48 7.83 9.02
C GLU A 330 31.40 6.68 10.02
N ARG A 331 30.22 6.30 10.43
CA ARG A 331 29.97 4.95 10.90
C ARG A 331 29.62 4.13 9.69
N THR A 332 30.64 3.56 9.11
CA THR A 332 30.56 2.31 8.35
C THR A 332 29.74 1.35 9.18
N VAL A 333 28.46 1.22 8.89
CA VAL A 333 27.68 0.05 9.29
C VAL A 333 28.22 -1.08 8.42
N ALA A 334 29.35 -1.63 8.84
CA ALA A 334 29.76 -2.95 8.41
C ALA A 334 28.63 -3.87 8.86
N ALA A 335 27.80 -4.30 7.90
CA ALA A 335 26.87 -5.38 8.09
C ALA A 335 27.71 -6.61 8.49
N SER A 336 27.76 -6.92 9.76
CA SER A 336 28.10 -8.24 10.23
C SER A 336 26.93 -9.16 9.83
N HIS A 337 26.90 -9.55 8.58
CA HIS A 337 26.09 -10.67 8.12
C HIS A 337 26.73 -11.95 8.70
N ASP A 338 26.40 -12.20 9.93
CA ASP A 338 26.41 -13.55 10.46
C ASP A 338 25.25 -14.25 9.76
N GLY A 339 25.54 -15.13 8.79
CA GLY A 339 24.64 -15.68 7.76
C GLY A 339 23.40 -16.44 8.24
N ARG A 340 22.74 -15.94 9.30
CA ARG A 340 21.60 -16.59 9.96
C ARG A 340 20.24 -16.23 9.39
N TYR A 341 20.10 -15.14 8.62
CA TYR A 341 18.80 -14.70 8.13
C TYR A 341 18.85 -14.32 6.64
N ALA A 342 17.93 -14.84 5.86
CA ALA A 342 17.76 -14.45 4.48
C ALA A 342 17.18 -13.02 4.41
N ALA A 343 17.67 -12.20 3.48
CA ALA A 343 17.08 -10.90 3.22
C ALA A 343 15.63 -11.05 2.72
N PRO A 344 14.70 -10.15 3.08
CA PRO A 344 13.31 -10.29 2.71
C PRO A 344 13.08 -10.10 1.21
N HIS A 345 12.05 -10.75 0.69
CA HIS A 345 11.51 -10.48 -0.63
C HIS A 345 10.62 -9.23 -0.57
N VAL A 346 10.74 -8.34 -1.56
CA VAL A 346 10.04 -7.04 -1.57
C VAL A 346 9.05 -6.99 -2.72
N PHE A 347 7.80 -6.63 -2.41
CA PHE A 347 6.72 -6.43 -3.36
C PHE A 347 6.35 -4.96 -3.42
N CYS A 348 6.37 -4.37 -4.62
CA CYS A 348 5.90 -3.03 -4.90
C CYS A 348 4.58 -3.12 -5.66
N VAL A 349 3.51 -2.63 -5.05
CA VAL A 349 2.14 -2.74 -5.57
C VAL A 349 1.54 -1.35 -5.68
N ASN A 350 1.01 -1.02 -6.86
CA ASN A 350 0.23 0.19 -7.09
C ASN A 350 -0.94 -0.14 -8.01
N ASP A 351 -2.12 -0.31 -7.43
CA ASP A 351 -3.30 -0.81 -8.13
C ASP A 351 -3.00 -2.18 -8.81
N ASP A 352 -3.11 -2.28 -10.12
CA ASP A 352 -2.80 -3.48 -10.92
C ASP A 352 -1.31 -3.63 -11.27
N GLN A 353 -0.51 -2.58 -11.06
CA GLN A 353 0.93 -2.61 -11.33
C GLN A 353 1.69 -3.29 -10.19
N ARG A 354 2.40 -4.36 -10.49
CA ARG A 354 3.17 -5.13 -9.49
C ARG A 354 4.56 -5.43 -10.00
N ILE A 355 5.57 -5.18 -9.18
CA ILE A 355 6.92 -5.70 -9.33
C ILE A 355 7.41 -6.23 -8.00
N ASP A 356 8.27 -7.22 -8.06
CA ASP A 356 8.87 -7.82 -6.88
C ASP A 356 10.34 -8.16 -7.11
N TYR A 357 11.09 -8.28 -6.04
CA TYR A 357 12.52 -8.58 -6.09
C TYR A 357 13.04 -9.11 -4.75
N ASP A 358 14.13 -9.86 -4.83
CA ASP A 358 14.90 -10.25 -3.65
C ASP A 358 15.77 -9.06 -3.19
N SER A 359 15.58 -8.59 -1.98
CA SER A 359 16.29 -7.42 -1.47
C SER A 359 17.80 -7.66 -1.37
N ALA A 360 18.26 -8.91 -1.21
CA ALA A 360 19.69 -9.24 -1.19
C ALA A 360 20.38 -8.89 -2.51
N ALA A 361 19.69 -9.06 -3.64
CA ALA A 361 20.25 -8.80 -4.96
C ALA A 361 20.49 -7.30 -5.22
N TYR A 362 19.77 -6.42 -4.51
CA TYR A 362 19.78 -4.96 -4.74
C TYR A 362 20.22 -4.15 -3.51
N THR A 363 20.82 -4.80 -2.49
CA THR A 363 21.33 -4.14 -1.28
C THR A 363 22.71 -3.50 -1.50
N GLN A 364 23.42 -3.87 -2.54
CA GLN A 364 24.76 -3.36 -2.81
C GLN A 364 24.71 -2.11 -3.66
N GLY A 365 24.54 -1.02 -2.98
CA GLY A 365 24.96 0.28 -3.47
C GLY A 365 23.98 0.92 -4.43
N LEU A 366 23.43 2.03 -3.99
CA LEU A 366 23.03 3.13 -4.85
C LEU A 366 24.14 3.37 -5.90
N ARG A 367 24.08 2.66 -7.03
CA ARG A 367 24.81 3.07 -8.21
C ARG A 367 24.11 4.30 -8.74
N ILE A 368 24.44 5.43 -8.16
CA ILE A 368 24.03 6.72 -8.65
C ILE A 368 24.63 6.86 -10.05
N GLY A 369 23.78 6.66 -11.08
CA GLY A 369 24.07 7.04 -12.45
C GLY A 369 25.28 6.33 -13.07
N GLY A 370 25.20 5.00 -13.27
CA GLY A 370 26.26 4.24 -13.91
C GLY A 370 26.09 4.00 -15.41
N LYS A 371 24.86 4.08 -15.92
CA LYS A 371 24.62 3.87 -17.33
C LYS A 371 24.71 5.18 -18.11
N PRO A 372 25.40 5.23 -19.26
CA PRO A 372 25.38 6.40 -20.12
C PRO A 372 23.94 6.68 -20.58
N LEU A 373 23.58 7.95 -20.66
CA LEU A 373 22.29 8.34 -21.22
C LEU A 373 22.23 7.90 -22.69
N PRO A 374 21.07 7.41 -23.16
CA PRO A 374 20.85 7.09 -24.56
C PRO A 374 21.04 8.34 -25.42
N GLU A 375 21.48 8.18 -26.68
CA GLU A 375 21.66 9.29 -27.62
C GLU A 375 20.34 10.01 -27.87
N ALA A 376 19.30 9.24 -28.18
CA ALA A 376 17.95 9.76 -28.36
C ALA A 376 17.15 9.55 -27.05
N LYS A 377 16.60 10.62 -26.50
CA LYS A 377 15.71 10.59 -25.32
C LYS A 377 14.31 10.90 -25.79
N ASN A 378 13.62 9.87 -26.30
CA ASN A 378 12.30 10.03 -26.90
C ASN A 378 11.19 9.93 -25.86
N TYR A 379 11.41 9.16 -24.78
CA TYR A 379 10.42 8.89 -23.76
C TYR A 379 10.97 9.15 -22.38
N LEU A 380 10.09 9.65 -21.51
CA LEU A 380 10.33 9.91 -20.08
C LEU A 380 9.39 9.06 -19.26
N TYR A 381 9.91 8.45 -18.21
CA TYR A 381 9.14 7.64 -17.29
C TYR A 381 9.31 8.09 -15.85
N GLU A 382 8.22 8.11 -15.11
CA GLU A 382 8.19 8.38 -13.67
C GLU A 382 7.60 7.17 -12.98
N PRO A 383 8.37 6.44 -12.14
CA PRO A 383 7.88 5.29 -11.41
C PRO A 383 6.71 5.63 -10.50
N ASN A 384 5.86 4.64 -10.24
CA ASN A 384 4.76 4.80 -9.30
C ASN A 384 5.23 4.93 -7.84
N ALA A 385 4.32 5.27 -6.94
CA ALA A 385 4.64 5.59 -5.56
C ALA A 385 5.25 4.42 -4.79
N SER A 386 4.87 3.15 -5.07
CA SER A 386 5.44 2.00 -4.39
C SER A 386 6.91 1.77 -4.75
N ILE A 387 7.28 1.93 -6.01
CA ILE A 387 8.68 1.87 -6.48
C ILE A 387 9.50 3.04 -5.92
N MET A 388 8.92 4.24 -5.92
CA MET A 388 9.55 5.40 -5.32
C MET A 388 9.88 5.18 -3.83
N LYS A 389 8.96 4.56 -3.09
CA LYS A 389 9.14 4.19 -1.69
C LYS A 389 10.14 3.05 -1.50
N ALA A 390 10.13 2.07 -2.38
CA ALA A 390 11.08 0.95 -2.36
C ALA A 390 12.51 1.40 -2.63
N GLY A 391 12.69 2.40 -3.50
CA GLY A 391 14.00 2.90 -3.91
C GLY A 391 14.78 1.89 -4.76
N CYS A 392 14.11 0.98 -5.45
CA CYS A 392 14.71 -0.08 -6.27
C CYS A 392 14.99 0.39 -7.71
N PHE A 393 15.68 1.52 -7.86
CA PHE A 393 15.87 2.18 -9.16
C PHE A 393 16.78 1.40 -10.10
N ASP A 394 17.80 0.71 -9.59
CA ASP A 394 18.66 -0.15 -10.40
C ASP A 394 17.88 -1.33 -11.00
N LEU A 395 16.93 -1.90 -10.25
CA LEU A 395 15.99 -2.90 -10.76
C LEU A 395 15.14 -2.35 -11.91
N VAL A 396 14.66 -1.10 -11.78
CA VAL A 396 13.88 -0.45 -12.85
C VAL A 396 14.70 -0.28 -14.11
N GLU A 397 15.97 0.16 -13.99
CA GLU A 397 16.88 0.28 -15.13
C GLU A 397 17.17 -1.06 -15.81
N GLU A 398 17.38 -2.10 -15.00
CA GLU A 398 17.68 -3.44 -15.51
C GLU A 398 16.47 -4.09 -16.18
N ARG A 399 15.31 -4.10 -15.50
CA ARG A 399 14.12 -4.82 -15.93
C ARG A 399 13.44 -4.19 -17.15
N PHE A 400 13.44 -2.84 -17.22
CA PHE A 400 12.74 -2.10 -18.27
C PHE A 400 13.66 -1.50 -19.33
N GLY A 401 14.98 -1.66 -19.22
CA GLY A 401 15.94 -1.13 -20.20
C GLY A 401 15.97 0.40 -20.26
N VAL A 402 15.57 1.06 -19.19
CA VAL A 402 15.57 2.54 -19.08
C VAL A 402 16.85 3.03 -18.40
N THR A 403 17.10 4.33 -18.45
CA THR A 403 18.26 4.96 -17.79
C THR A 403 17.82 6.17 -16.98
N GLN A 404 18.24 6.26 -15.74
CA GLN A 404 17.93 7.41 -14.89
C GLN A 404 18.57 8.68 -15.44
N ILE A 405 17.78 9.75 -15.62
CA ILE A 405 18.23 10.98 -16.30
C ILE A 405 19.31 11.74 -15.54
N GLY A 406 19.34 11.59 -14.23
CA GLY A 406 20.33 12.22 -13.36
C GLY A 406 20.21 11.78 -11.91
N PRO A 407 21.21 12.03 -11.06
CA PRO A 407 21.20 11.66 -9.65
C PRO A 407 19.96 12.21 -8.94
N SER A 408 19.33 11.37 -8.10
CA SER A 408 18.15 11.76 -7.32
C SER A 408 16.99 12.37 -8.12
N SER A 409 16.99 12.20 -9.45
CA SER A 409 15.92 12.70 -10.33
C SER A 409 14.69 11.79 -10.25
N HIS A 410 14.88 10.49 -10.03
CA HIS A 410 13.84 9.47 -10.05
C HIS A 410 12.98 9.52 -11.34
N LEU A 411 13.59 10.02 -12.43
CA LEU A 411 13.04 10.06 -13.77
C LEU A 411 13.93 9.23 -14.67
N PHE A 412 13.32 8.46 -15.56
CA PHE A 412 14.01 7.56 -16.45
C PHE A 412 13.73 7.90 -17.90
N VAL A 413 14.70 7.65 -18.78
CA VAL A 413 14.58 7.91 -20.21
C VAL A 413 14.83 6.65 -21.02
N SER A 414 14.20 6.59 -22.18
CA SER A 414 14.37 5.52 -23.17
C SER A 414 14.29 6.06 -24.58
N GLU A 415 14.90 5.38 -25.54
CA GLU A 415 14.74 5.64 -26.98
C GLU A 415 13.44 5.07 -27.51
N GLN A 416 12.98 3.98 -26.91
CA GLN A 416 11.76 3.26 -27.31
C GLN A 416 10.68 3.39 -26.25
N GLN A 417 9.43 3.30 -26.70
CA GLN A 417 8.29 3.25 -25.81
C GLN A 417 8.23 1.94 -25.06
N ILE A 418 8.06 2.00 -23.73
CA ILE A 418 7.88 0.85 -22.85
C ILE A 418 6.39 0.76 -22.49
N ALA A 419 5.72 -0.29 -22.94
CA ALA A 419 4.27 -0.44 -22.77
C ALA A 419 3.87 -0.68 -21.29
N ASP A 420 4.62 -1.54 -20.58
CA ASP A 420 4.26 -2.02 -19.24
C ASP A 420 5.13 -1.40 -18.15
N PHE A 421 5.56 -0.14 -18.34
CA PHE A 421 6.34 0.54 -17.32
C PHE A 421 5.47 0.81 -16.07
N PRO A 422 5.91 0.40 -14.88
CA PRO A 422 5.13 0.56 -13.66
C PRO A 422 5.17 2.01 -13.14
N GLY A 423 4.38 2.87 -13.74
CA GLY A 423 4.34 4.29 -13.46
C GLY A 423 3.66 5.07 -14.57
N ARG A 424 4.16 6.29 -14.83
CA ARG A 424 3.63 7.17 -15.87
C ARG A 424 4.65 7.32 -16.99
N GLY A 425 4.20 7.20 -18.25
CA GLY A 425 5.00 7.39 -19.45
C GLY A 425 4.64 8.68 -20.18
N PHE A 426 5.65 9.31 -20.79
CA PHE A 426 5.53 10.55 -21.54
C PHE A 426 6.43 10.53 -22.77
N ALA A 427 5.93 11.05 -23.91
CA ALA A 427 6.77 11.35 -25.07
C ALA A 427 7.46 12.72 -24.88
N ILE A 428 8.77 12.77 -25.06
CA ILE A 428 9.56 14.02 -24.95
C ILE A 428 9.47 14.78 -26.27
N GLU A 429 8.87 15.98 -26.23
CA GLU A 429 8.71 16.86 -27.39
C GLU A 429 9.90 17.83 -27.57
N ALA A 430 10.43 18.32 -26.43
CA ALA A 430 11.57 19.23 -26.44
C ALA A 430 12.30 19.24 -25.09
N VAL A 431 13.61 19.46 -25.14
CA VAL A 431 14.48 19.65 -23.99
C VAL A 431 15.16 21.00 -24.10
N GLY A 432 15.27 21.72 -23.00
CA GLY A 432 15.97 23.01 -22.97
C GLY A 432 16.25 23.50 -21.56
N SER A 433 17.01 24.57 -21.46
CA SER A 433 17.37 25.20 -20.20
C SER A 433 16.36 26.29 -19.79
N MET A 434 16.59 26.90 -18.62
CA MET A 434 15.76 28.00 -18.10
C MET A 434 16.04 29.36 -18.77
N ASN A 435 16.88 29.41 -19.83
CA ASN A 435 17.11 30.66 -20.54
C ASN A 435 15.86 31.11 -21.32
N LYS A 436 15.78 32.38 -21.65
CA LYS A 436 14.59 32.99 -22.29
C LYS A 436 14.26 32.38 -23.68
N LYS A 437 15.29 32.02 -24.46
CA LYS A 437 15.12 31.43 -25.80
C LYS A 437 14.52 30.01 -25.71
N ASP A 438 15.12 29.17 -24.87
CA ASP A 438 14.63 27.80 -24.68
C ASP A 438 13.25 27.77 -24.02
N THR A 439 13.03 28.58 -22.98
CA THR A 439 11.71 28.70 -22.35
C THR A 439 10.61 29.07 -23.34
N LYS A 440 10.87 30.06 -24.25
CA LYS A 440 9.91 30.43 -25.29
C LYS A 440 9.62 29.25 -26.24
N ARG A 441 10.65 28.52 -26.65
CA ARG A 441 10.54 27.34 -27.50
C ARG A 441 9.77 26.20 -26.81
N LEU A 442 10.11 25.91 -25.57
CA LEU A 442 9.46 24.85 -24.78
C LEU A 442 7.97 25.15 -24.54
N LEU A 443 7.62 26.38 -24.23
CA LEU A 443 6.23 26.73 -23.99
C LEU A 443 5.42 26.74 -25.28
N ASN A 444 6.00 27.16 -26.39
CA ASN A 444 5.34 27.20 -27.70
C ASN A 444 3.90 27.76 -27.64
N GLY A 445 3.73 28.86 -26.91
CA GLY A 445 2.43 29.53 -26.73
C GLY A 445 1.48 28.90 -25.71
N ALA A 446 1.88 27.82 -25.01
CA ALA A 446 1.08 27.22 -23.92
C ALA A 446 0.86 28.24 -22.80
N LYS A 447 -0.39 28.37 -22.36
CA LYS A 447 -0.78 29.21 -21.21
C LYS A 447 -0.96 28.43 -19.91
N GLN A 448 -1.02 27.12 -20.01
CA GLN A 448 -1.19 26.19 -18.87
C GLN A 448 -0.35 24.92 -19.08
N ALA A 449 0.12 24.33 -17.99
CA ALA A 449 0.85 23.06 -18.00
C ALA A 449 0.78 22.36 -16.65
N ASN A 450 0.83 21.03 -16.68
CA ASN A 450 1.08 20.21 -15.52
C ASN A 450 2.58 20.22 -15.23
N ILE A 451 3.01 20.73 -14.09
CA ILE A 451 4.43 20.91 -13.76
C ILE A 451 4.81 19.91 -12.66
N ALA A 452 5.86 19.14 -12.93
CA ALA A 452 6.54 18.29 -11.97
C ALA A 452 8.02 18.68 -11.88
N VAL A 453 8.60 18.60 -10.71
CA VAL A 453 10.04 18.86 -10.48
C VAL A 453 10.65 17.70 -9.72
N ARG A 454 11.88 17.31 -10.12
CA ARG A 454 12.66 16.26 -9.50
C ARG A 454 14.12 16.67 -9.49
N ASN A 455 14.71 16.81 -8.29
CA ASN A 455 16.07 17.32 -8.15
C ASN A 455 16.31 18.60 -8.97
N PHE A 456 15.52 19.63 -8.71
CA PHE A 456 15.52 20.90 -9.46
C PHE A 456 15.54 22.08 -8.51
N PRO A 457 16.25 23.20 -8.83
CA PRO A 457 16.42 24.32 -7.88
C PRO A 457 15.15 25.07 -7.51
N LEU A 458 14.05 24.88 -8.24
CA LEU A 458 12.78 25.56 -8.00
C LEU A 458 11.69 24.52 -7.69
N THR A 459 10.79 24.85 -6.77
CA THR A 459 9.57 24.06 -6.55
C THR A 459 8.60 24.22 -7.73
N ALA A 460 7.64 23.31 -7.90
CA ALA A 460 6.65 23.38 -8.96
C ALA A 460 5.84 24.69 -8.93
N PRO A 461 5.38 25.20 -7.77
CA PRO A 461 4.73 26.51 -7.70
C PRO A 461 5.64 27.68 -8.10
N GLN A 462 6.93 27.67 -7.68
CA GLN A 462 7.89 28.70 -8.07
C GLN A 462 8.16 28.69 -9.59
N LEU A 463 8.32 27.49 -10.16
CA LEU A 463 8.51 27.32 -11.59
C LEU A 463 7.28 27.79 -12.38
N ARG A 464 6.06 27.42 -11.93
CA ARG A 464 4.80 27.88 -12.51
C ARG A 464 4.69 29.40 -12.52
N LYS A 465 4.98 30.05 -11.40
CA LYS A 465 4.97 31.52 -11.28
C LYS A 465 6.00 32.17 -12.22
N LYS A 466 7.23 31.62 -12.30
CA LYS A 466 8.30 32.13 -13.15
C LYS A 466 7.96 32.02 -14.63
N LEU A 467 7.32 30.91 -15.05
CA LEU A 467 6.90 30.67 -16.41
C LEU A 467 5.56 31.32 -16.77
N LYS A 468 4.83 31.88 -15.80
CA LYS A 468 3.51 32.53 -15.95
C LYS A 468 2.48 31.55 -16.54
N LEU A 469 2.43 30.31 -16.04
CA LEU A 469 1.52 29.29 -16.48
C LEU A 469 0.39 29.07 -15.47
N ALA A 470 -0.82 28.78 -15.97
CA ALA A 470 -1.89 28.22 -15.18
C ALA A 470 -1.67 26.70 -15.00
N ASP A 471 -2.37 26.11 -14.04
CA ASP A 471 -2.33 24.66 -13.84
C ASP A 471 -3.22 23.91 -14.84
N GLY A 472 -2.83 22.65 -15.18
CA GLY A 472 -3.60 21.78 -16.04
C GLY A 472 -3.22 21.85 -17.54
N GLY A 473 -4.14 21.42 -18.40
CA GLY A 473 -3.93 21.29 -19.84
C GLY A 473 -3.28 19.96 -20.24
N THR A 474 -2.90 19.87 -21.51
CA THR A 474 -2.32 18.64 -22.10
C THR A 474 -0.79 18.63 -22.07
N VAL A 475 -0.15 19.76 -21.81
CA VAL A 475 1.31 19.88 -21.73
C VAL A 475 1.79 19.48 -20.33
N TYR A 476 2.82 18.63 -20.29
CA TYR A 476 3.55 18.30 -19.07
C TYR A 476 4.96 18.90 -19.16
N LEU A 477 5.39 19.56 -18.09
CA LEU A 477 6.74 20.13 -17.96
C LEU A 477 7.43 19.49 -16.75
N PHE A 478 8.55 18.81 -17.02
CA PHE A 478 9.41 18.26 -15.98
C PHE A 478 10.65 19.13 -15.83
N GLY A 479 10.90 19.62 -14.61
CA GLY A 479 12.17 20.26 -14.26
C GLY A 479 13.06 19.27 -13.53
N THR A 480 14.29 19.04 -14.02
CA THR A 480 15.21 18.09 -13.41
C THR A 480 16.67 18.47 -13.63
N THR A 481 17.57 17.76 -12.95
CA THR A 481 19.02 17.88 -13.15
C THR A 481 19.54 16.62 -13.83
N MET A 482 20.24 16.77 -14.93
CA MET A 482 20.84 15.65 -15.67
C MET A 482 22.12 15.14 -15.03
N GLN A 483 22.65 14.02 -15.52
CA GLN A 483 23.91 13.40 -15.05
C GLN A 483 25.11 14.38 -15.03
N GLY A 484 25.15 15.31 -16.01
CA GLY A 484 26.19 16.35 -16.09
C GLY A 484 26.04 17.53 -15.13
N GLY A 485 24.98 17.56 -14.30
CA GLY A 485 24.67 18.67 -13.39
C GLY A 485 23.83 19.78 -14.04
N ASP A 486 23.51 19.68 -15.32
CA ASP A 486 22.72 20.67 -16.04
C ASP A 486 21.24 20.62 -15.60
N HIS A 487 20.70 21.79 -15.26
CA HIS A 487 19.28 21.96 -14.98
C HIS A 487 18.49 22.14 -16.27
N VAL A 488 17.60 21.19 -16.56
CA VAL A 488 16.82 21.17 -17.78
C VAL A 488 15.31 21.17 -17.51
N LEU A 489 14.58 21.67 -18.50
CA LEU A 489 13.15 21.50 -18.63
C LEU A 489 12.86 20.55 -19.78
N LEU A 490 12.01 19.56 -19.56
CA LEU A 490 11.48 18.68 -20.59
C LEU A 490 10.01 19.02 -20.81
N ARG A 491 9.66 19.37 -22.04
CA ARG A 491 8.27 19.43 -22.48
C ARG A 491 7.87 18.06 -22.97
N THR A 492 6.75 17.57 -22.48
CA THR A 492 6.28 16.22 -22.77
C THR A 492 4.78 16.19 -22.95
N SER A 493 4.29 15.14 -23.62
CA SER A 493 2.88 14.74 -23.69
C SER A 493 2.72 13.33 -23.10
N LYS A 494 1.60 13.05 -22.43
CA LYS A 494 1.31 11.74 -21.86
C LYS A 494 1.07 10.72 -22.98
N ILE A 495 1.66 9.50 -22.83
CA ILE A 495 1.47 8.35 -23.72
C ILE A 495 0.52 7.35 -23.09
#